data_1fbf9b374d8d030edd25a70bd51418aa
#
_entry.id   1fbf9b374d8d030edd25a70bd51418aa
#
_cell.length_a   1.000
_cell.length_b   1.000
_cell.length_c   1.000
_cell.angle_alpha   90.00
_cell.angle_beta   90.00
_cell.angle_gamma   90.00
#
_symmetry.space_group_name_H-M   'P 1'
#
loop_
_entity.id
_entity.type
_entity.pdbx_description
1 polymer ?
#
loop_
_entity_poly.entity_id
_entity_poly.type
_entity_poly.pdbx_seq_one_letter_code
_entity_poly.pdbx_strand_id
1 'polypeptide(L)'
;MHSFKHERRRISSKLADATLTTGGSPEGIDYSPVAMMPDVRVLKIGGQSVMDRGRAAVFPILDEVVAAKDKHKLLLCCGGGTRARHIYSIASDLELPTGVLAALGGYVPRQNARMLQMLLAKHGGLFIMNDDFEKLPLYFRLGCIPIMTGMPPFGYWEKPTKGGRIPENRTDAGVFLTAE
;
A
#
# COMPACT_ATOMS: atom_id res chain seq x y z
N MET A 1 -36.17 12.72 -5.51
CA MET A 1 -35.09 12.01 -6.21
C MET A 1 -34.36 13.01 -7.08
N HIS A 2 -33.36 13.70 -6.51
CA HIS A 2 -32.59 14.75 -7.22
C HIS A 2 -31.38 14.10 -7.88
N SER A 3 -31.42 14.06 -9.20
CA SER A 3 -30.28 13.68 -10.04
C SER A 3 -29.20 14.76 -9.93
N PHE A 4 -28.11 14.47 -9.23
CA PHE A 4 -26.91 15.29 -9.28
C PHE A 4 -26.24 15.03 -10.65
N LYS A 5 -26.50 15.90 -11.62
CA LYS A 5 -25.66 16.03 -12.81
C LYS A 5 -24.32 16.57 -12.36
N HIS A 6 -23.28 15.73 -12.34
CA HIS A 6 -21.90 16.17 -12.23
C HIS A 6 -21.54 16.95 -13.50
N GLU A 7 -21.76 18.25 -13.49
CA GLU A 7 -21.07 19.13 -14.43
C GLU A 7 -19.57 19.07 -14.10
N ARG A 8 -18.81 18.41 -14.97
CA ARG A 8 -17.34 18.53 -14.95
C ARG A 8 -17.02 19.99 -15.25
N ARG A 9 -16.70 20.79 -14.22
CA ARG A 9 -16.15 22.12 -14.40
C ARG A 9 -14.85 21.98 -15.18
N ARG A 10 -14.85 22.37 -16.45
CA ARG A 10 -13.63 22.55 -17.21
C ARG A 10 -12.89 23.73 -16.60
N ILE A 11 -11.74 23.50 -16.05
CA ILE A 11 -10.83 24.56 -15.64
C ILE A 11 -10.34 25.20 -16.92
N SER A 12 -10.85 26.39 -17.24
CA SER A 12 -10.36 27.17 -18.38
C SER A 12 -9.07 27.88 -17.96
N SER A 13 -7.93 27.26 -18.26
CA SER A 13 -6.61 27.83 -18.08
C SER A 13 -5.89 27.83 -19.41
N LYS A 14 -5.21 28.93 -19.75
CA LYS A 14 -4.34 28.97 -20.94
C LYS A 14 -3.20 27.95 -20.90
N LEU A 15 -2.92 27.37 -19.72
CA LEU A 15 -1.92 26.32 -19.52
C LEU A 15 -2.54 24.91 -19.51
N ALA A 16 -3.86 24.77 -19.52
CA ALA A 16 -4.53 23.48 -19.48
C ALA A 16 -4.13 22.58 -20.66
N ASP A 17 -3.97 23.16 -21.84
CA ASP A 17 -3.60 22.41 -23.04
C ASP A 17 -2.12 22.00 -23.02
N ALA A 18 -1.24 22.77 -22.38
CA ALA A 18 0.18 22.45 -22.28
C ALA A 18 0.49 21.31 -21.29
N THR A 19 -0.34 21.14 -20.26
CA THR A 19 -0.16 20.12 -19.21
C THR A 19 -1.05 18.90 -19.39
N LEU A 20 -2.12 19.02 -20.18
CA LEU A 20 -3.11 17.96 -20.40
C LEU A 20 -3.16 17.47 -21.85
N THR A 21 -2.25 17.90 -22.70
CA THR A 21 -2.12 17.32 -24.03
C THR A 21 -1.75 15.85 -23.88
N THR A 22 -2.73 15.02 -24.06
CA THR A 22 -2.60 13.56 -24.19
C THR A 22 -1.95 13.16 -25.52
N GLY A 23 -1.21 14.05 -26.12
CA GLY A 23 -0.47 13.81 -27.33
C GLY A 23 0.87 13.19 -27.01
N GLY A 24 0.91 11.87 -27.05
CA GLY A 24 2.10 11.04 -27.17
C GLY A 24 3.27 11.34 -26.22
N SER A 25 3.80 10.32 -25.62
CA SER A 25 5.16 10.41 -25.07
C SER A 25 6.08 11.02 -26.12
N PRO A 26 6.95 12.00 -25.77
CA PRO A 26 7.92 12.52 -26.70
C PRO A 26 8.64 11.35 -27.36
N GLU A 27 8.59 11.27 -28.69
CA GLU A 27 9.27 10.21 -29.43
C GLU A 27 10.75 10.21 -29.02
N GLY A 28 11.26 9.07 -28.56
CA GLY A 28 12.66 8.87 -28.23
C GLY A 28 13.04 8.94 -26.75
N ILE A 29 12.08 9.12 -25.81
CA ILE A 29 12.40 8.97 -24.40
C ILE A 29 12.17 7.50 -24.02
N ASP A 30 13.24 6.83 -23.62
CA ASP A 30 13.18 5.50 -23.03
C ASP A 30 12.66 5.64 -21.58
N TYR A 31 11.42 5.18 -21.36
CA TYR A 31 10.79 5.12 -20.04
C TYR A 31 11.01 3.77 -19.35
N SER A 32 12.06 3.05 -19.72
CA SER A 32 12.37 1.80 -19.03
C SER A 32 12.51 2.05 -17.53
N PRO A 33 11.78 1.32 -16.69
CA PRO A 33 11.87 1.50 -15.25
C PRO A 33 13.29 1.17 -14.75
N VAL A 34 13.84 2.07 -13.95
CA VAL A 34 15.13 1.83 -13.31
C VAL A 34 14.90 1.15 -11.97
N ALA A 35 15.40 -0.07 -11.82
CA ALA A 35 15.34 -0.79 -10.56
C ALA A 35 16.24 -0.09 -9.52
N MET A 36 15.65 0.67 -8.61
CA MET A 36 16.37 1.45 -7.62
C MET A 36 17.07 0.57 -6.56
N MET A 37 16.46 -0.54 -6.18
CA MET A 37 16.94 -1.42 -5.12
C MET A 37 16.66 -2.90 -5.45
N PRO A 38 17.33 -3.46 -6.47
CA PRO A 38 17.02 -4.81 -6.98
C PRO A 38 17.33 -5.95 -5.98
N ASP A 39 18.07 -5.66 -4.92
CA ASP A 39 18.43 -6.60 -3.86
C ASP A 39 17.45 -6.59 -2.67
N VAL A 40 16.45 -5.71 -2.69
CA VAL A 40 15.39 -5.68 -1.66
C VAL A 40 14.34 -6.74 -1.95
N ARG A 41 13.99 -7.49 -0.92
CA ARG A 41 12.92 -8.49 -0.97
C ARG A 41 11.67 -7.92 -0.31
N VAL A 42 10.62 -7.72 -1.09
CA VAL A 42 9.33 -7.25 -0.59
C VAL A 42 8.48 -8.44 -0.19
N LEU A 43 8.12 -8.51 1.09
CA LEU A 43 7.35 -9.61 1.66
C LEU A 43 5.98 -9.15 2.11
N LYS A 44 4.93 -9.82 1.65
CA LYS A 44 3.58 -9.58 2.12
C LYS A 44 3.23 -10.41 3.33
N ILE A 45 2.86 -9.75 4.42
CA ILE A 45 2.27 -10.38 5.61
C ILE A 45 0.74 -10.26 5.50
N GLY A 46 0.09 -11.38 5.21
CA GLY A 46 -1.35 -11.42 4.98
C GLY A 46 -2.15 -11.05 6.23
N GLY A 47 -3.21 -10.27 6.07
CA GLY A 47 -4.10 -9.94 7.19
C GLY A 47 -4.85 -11.18 7.69
N GLN A 48 -5.63 -11.81 6.81
CA GLN A 48 -6.44 -12.98 7.18
C GLN A 48 -5.60 -14.25 7.38
N SER A 49 -4.61 -14.47 6.53
CA SER A 49 -3.80 -15.70 6.55
C SER A 49 -2.80 -15.74 7.70
N VAL A 50 -2.38 -14.58 8.22
CA VAL A 50 -1.34 -14.47 9.25
C VAL A 50 -1.82 -13.68 10.45
N MET A 51 -2.11 -12.38 10.28
CA MET A 51 -2.39 -11.49 11.41
C MET A 51 -3.62 -11.88 12.21
N ASP A 52 -4.72 -12.27 11.54
CA ASP A 52 -5.97 -12.65 12.19
C ASP A 52 -5.89 -14.03 12.89
N ARG A 53 -4.84 -14.81 12.60
CA ARG A 53 -4.57 -16.09 13.27
C ARG A 53 -3.75 -15.94 14.57
N GLY A 54 -3.30 -14.73 14.85
CA GLY A 54 -2.63 -14.39 16.10
C GLY A 54 -1.26 -15.07 16.26
N ARG A 55 -0.88 -15.31 17.51
CA ARG A 55 0.45 -15.75 17.92
C ARG A 55 0.97 -16.95 17.15
N ALA A 56 0.15 -17.98 16.99
CA ALA A 56 0.58 -19.25 16.37
C ALA A 56 1.03 -19.11 14.91
N ALA A 57 0.48 -18.12 14.18
CA ALA A 57 0.87 -17.88 12.81
C ALA A 57 1.91 -16.74 12.68
N VAL A 58 1.83 -15.73 13.54
CA VAL A 58 2.69 -14.54 13.44
C VAL A 58 4.11 -14.84 13.93
N PHE A 59 4.27 -15.46 15.09
CA PHE A 59 5.60 -15.61 15.71
C PHE A 59 6.59 -16.46 14.91
N PRO A 60 6.22 -17.60 14.31
CA PRO A 60 7.14 -18.35 13.47
C PRO A 60 7.66 -17.53 12.29
N ILE A 61 6.80 -16.71 11.67
CA ILE A 61 7.20 -15.83 10.56
C ILE A 61 8.16 -14.75 11.05
N LEU A 62 7.92 -14.17 12.24
CA LEU A 62 8.84 -13.18 12.80
C LEU A 62 10.20 -13.78 13.11
N ASP A 63 10.26 -15.00 13.63
CA ASP A 63 11.52 -15.71 13.89
C ASP A 63 12.31 -15.92 12.59
N GLU A 64 11.63 -16.30 11.49
CA GLU A 64 12.27 -16.43 10.17
C GLU A 64 12.74 -15.07 9.62
N VAL A 65 11.95 -14.01 9.76
CA VAL A 65 12.33 -12.65 9.36
C VAL A 65 13.58 -12.19 10.10
N VAL A 66 13.63 -12.43 11.41
CA VAL A 66 14.80 -12.07 12.24
C VAL A 66 16.03 -12.88 11.83
N ALA A 67 15.89 -14.16 11.54
CA ALA A 67 17.00 -15.00 11.08
C ALA A 67 17.50 -14.62 9.68
N ALA A 68 16.64 -14.04 8.85
CA ALA A 68 16.96 -13.69 7.47
C ALA A 68 17.49 -12.25 7.29
N LYS A 69 17.22 -11.33 8.24
CA LYS A 69 17.49 -9.90 8.10
C LYS A 69 18.95 -9.54 7.85
N ASP A 70 19.89 -10.34 8.36
CA ASP A 70 21.33 -10.07 8.20
C ASP A 70 21.86 -10.54 6.84
N LYS A 71 21.08 -11.40 6.16
CA LYS A 71 21.42 -11.93 4.83
C LYS A 71 20.65 -11.23 3.70
N HIS A 72 19.51 -10.64 4.00
CA HIS A 72 18.61 -10.07 3.01
C HIS A 72 18.05 -8.73 3.48
N LYS A 73 17.95 -7.78 2.57
CA LYS A 73 17.20 -6.55 2.79
C LYS A 73 15.71 -6.85 2.66
N LEU A 74 14.98 -6.80 3.76
CA LEU A 74 13.58 -7.18 3.83
C LEU A 74 12.70 -5.96 4.04
N LEU A 75 11.73 -5.75 3.15
CA LEU A 75 10.64 -4.79 3.31
C LEU A 75 9.35 -5.56 3.57
N LEU A 76 8.74 -5.36 4.72
CA LEU A 76 7.50 -6.04 5.10
C LEU A 76 6.27 -5.18 4.79
N CYS A 77 5.31 -5.74 4.07
CA CYS A 77 4.06 -5.08 3.70
C CYS A 77 2.85 -5.82 4.29
N CYS A 78 1.99 -5.12 5.02
CA CYS A 78 0.86 -5.73 5.73
C CYS A 78 -0.46 -5.65 4.99
N GLY A 79 -1.22 -6.74 5.02
CA GLY A 79 -2.62 -6.80 4.58
C GLY A 79 -3.61 -6.46 5.68
N GLY A 80 -4.87 -6.17 5.30
CA GLY A 80 -5.94 -5.78 6.24
C GLY A 80 -6.63 -6.95 6.96
N GLY A 81 -6.92 -8.02 6.22
CA GLY A 81 -7.60 -9.20 6.78
C GLY A 81 -9.10 -9.02 7.03
N THR A 82 -9.63 -9.82 7.94
CA THR A 82 -11.06 -9.88 8.28
C THR A 82 -11.57 -8.57 8.86
N ARG A 83 -10.78 -7.88 9.65
CA ARG A 83 -11.15 -6.57 10.23
C ARG A 83 -11.40 -5.52 9.17
N ALA A 84 -10.61 -5.47 8.09
CA ALA A 84 -10.87 -4.56 6.98
C ALA A 84 -12.20 -4.87 6.29
N ARG A 85 -12.52 -6.15 6.08
CA ARG A 85 -13.81 -6.57 5.50
C ARG A 85 -14.98 -6.18 6.39
N HIS A 86 -14.84 -6.32 7.70
CA HIS A 86 -15.86 -5.91 8.65
C HIS A 86 -16.10 -4.39 8.60
N ILE A 87 -15.05 -3.60 8.57
CA ILE A 87 -15.16 -2.13 8.39
C ILE A 87 -15.88 -1.79 7.08
N TYR A 88 -15.54 -2.47 5.98
CA TYR A 88 -16.25 -2.26 4.71
C TYR A 88 -17.71 -2.59 4.78
N SER A 89 -18.10 -3.69 5.47
CA SER A 89 -19.48 -4.08 5.64
C SER A 89 -20.27 -3.01 6.40
N ILE A 90 -19.75 -2.53 7.52
CA ILE A 90 -20.37 -1.47 8.32
C ILE A 90 -20.50 -0.17 7.50
N ALA A 91 -19.41 0.25 6.87
CA ALA A 91 -19.39 1.51 6.12
C ALA A 91 -20.33 1.47 4.88
N SER A 92 -20.46 0.29 4.27
CA SER A 92 -21.41 0.07 3.18
C SER A 92 -22.86 0.11 3.66
N ASP A 93 -23.16 -0.49 4.83
CA ASP A 93 -24.49 -0.46 5.44
C ASP A 93 -24.91 0.96 5.84
N LEU A 94 -23.93 1.79 6.21
CA LEU A 94 -24.11 3.21 6.47
C LEU A 94 -24.15 4.08 5.20
N GLU A 95 -24.18 3.47 4.03
CA GLU A 95 -24.22 4.14 2.71
C GLU A 95 -23.07 5.14 2.49
N LEU A 96 -21.91 4.92 3.11
CA LEU A 96 -20.77 5.80 2.92
C LEU A 96 -20.20 5.69 1.49
N PRO A 97 -19.70 6.79 0.91
CA PRO A 97 -19.11 6.79 -0.43
C PRO A 97 -17.92 5.81 -0.53
N THR A 98 -17.75 5.18 -1.69
CA THR A 98 -16.68 4.18 -1.94
C THR A 98 -15.28 4.68 -1.58
N GLY A 99 -14.98 5.96 -1.84
CA GLY A 99 -13.69 6.55 -1.45
C GLY A 99 -13.47 6.58 0.06
N VAL A 100 -14.53 6.79 0.85
CA VAL A 100 -14.47 6.74 2.32
C VAL A 100 -14.26 5.30 2.79
N LEU A 101 -14.96 4.35 2.19
CA LEU A 101 -14.75 2.92 2.47
C LEU A 101 -13.28 2.52 2.25
N ALA A 102 -12.74 2.93 1.11
CA ALA A 102 -11.35 2.65 0.75
C ALA A 102 -10.36 3.22 1.78
N ALA A 103 -10.59 4.46 2.25
CA ALA A 103 -9.78 5.10 3.27
C ALA A 103 -9.88 4.35 4.61
N LEU A 104 -11.10 4.08 5.09
CA LEU A 104 -11.33 3.38 6.35
C LEU A 104 -10.68 1.99 6.35
N GLY A 105 -10.86 1.22 5.27
CA GLY A 105 -10.22 -0.09 5.15
C GLY A 105 -8.70 -0.03 5.09
N GLY A 106 -8.12 1.05 4.59
CA GLY A 106 -6.68 1.29 4.56
C GLY A 106 -6.04 1.48 5.95
N TYR A 107 -6.83 1.89 6.96
CA TYR A 107 -6.33 2.00 8.33
C TYR A 107 -6.03 0.64 8.98
N VAL A 108 -6.70 -0.43 8.57
CA VAL A 108 -6.49 -1.77 9.16
C VAL A 108 -5.11 -2.35 8.80
N PRO A 109 -4.65 -2.34 7.53
CA PRO A 109 -3.27 -2.69 7.20
C PRO A 109 -2.24 -1.87 7.99
N ARG A 110 -2.53 -0.58 8.23
CA ARG A 110 -1.65 0.28 9.03
C ARG A 110 -1.56 -0.16 10.48
N GLN A 111 -2.69 -0.57 11.09
CA GLN A 111 -2.68 -1.16 12.44
C GLN A 111 -1.87 -2.45 12.48
N ASN A 112 -2.02 -3.33 11.48
CA ASN A 112 -1.24 -4.56 11.38
C ASN A 112 0.26 -4.27 11.26
N ALA A 113 0.65 -3.31 10.42
CA ALA A 113 2.03 -2.89 10.26
C ALA A 113 2.62 -2.35 11.58
N ARG A 114 1.84 -1.58 12.34
CA ARG A 114 2.25 -1.10 13.66
C ARG A 114 2.40 -2.22 14.68
N MET A 115 1.53 -3.22 14.67
CA MET A 115 1.69 -4.40 15.54
C MET A 115 2.98 -5.16 15.21
N LEU A 116 3.26 -5.40 13.93
CA LEU A 116 4.52 -6.04 13.51
C LEU A 116 5.74 -5.21 13.91
N GLN A 117 5.68 -3.91 13.73
CA GLN A 117 6.75 -3.00 14.14
C GLN A 117 7.05 -3.12 15.63
N MET A 118 6.02 -3.15 16.49
CA MET A 118 6.20 -3.31 17.93
C MET A 118 6.78 -4.68 18.29
N LEU A 119 6.33 -5.75 17.65
CA LEU A 119 6.87 -7.10 17.86
C LEU A 119 8.32 -7.22 17.42
N LEU A 120 8.72 -6.52 16.36
CA LEU A 120 10.08 -6.50 15.82
C LEU A 120 10.96 -5.35 16.35
N ALA A 121 10.46 -4.53 17.28
CA ALA A 121 11.17 -3.32 17.73
C ALA A 121 12.61 -3.61 18.20
N LYS A 122 12.79 -4.65 19.02
CA LYS A 122 14.13 -5.07 19.51
C LYS A 122 15.07 -5.60 18.41
N HIS A 123 14.54 -5.87 17.22
CA HIS A 123 15.28 -6.38 16.07
C HIS A 123 15.44 -5.33 14.95
N GLY A 124 15.11 -4.07 15.26
CA GLY A 124 15.20 -2.97 14.28
C GLY A 124 13.95 -2.76 13.44
N GLY A 125 12.78 -3.28 13.85
CA GLY A 125 11.51 -3.04 13.20
C GLY A 125 11.15 -1.56 13.16
N LEU A 126 10.99 -1.00 11.96
CA LEU A 126 10.72 0.41 11.72
C LEU A 126 9.48 0.58 10.85
N PHE A 127 8.47 1.28 11.35
CA PHE A 127 7.32 1.62 10.53
C PHE A 127 7.65 2.78 9.60
N ILE A 128 7.37 2.60 8.31
CA ILE A 128 7.57 3.60 7.27
C ILE A 128 6.27 3.89 6.50
N MET A 129 6.24 5.04 5.85
CA MET A 129 5.23 5.43 4.87
C MET A 129 5.86 5.45 3.47
N ASN A 130 5.02 5.64 2.43
CA ASN A 130 5.52 5.72 1.05
C ASN A 130 6.52 6.86 0.87
N ASP A 131 6.33 7.98 1.58
CA ASP A 131 7.22 9.14 1.55
C ASP A 131 8.62 8.86 2.14
N ASP A 132 8.78 7.69 2.78
CA ASP A 132 10.07 7.28 3.35
C ASP A 132 10.89 6.40 2.40
N PHE A 133 10.42 6.13 1.17
CA PHE A 133 11.14 5.25 0.23
C PHE A 133 12.54 5.75 -0.11
N GLU A 134 12.74 7.06 -0.18
CA GLU A 134 14.05 7.66 -0.39
C GLU A 134 15.06 7.32 0.74
N LYS A 135 14.55 7.00 1.94
CA LYS A 135 15.34 6.67 3.12
C LYS A 135 15.63 5.18 3.27
N LEU A 136 15.03 4.33 2.44
CA LEU A 136 15.22 2.87 2.51
C LEU A 136 16.69 2.45 2.51
N PRO A 137 17.58 3.00 1.66
CA PRO A 137 18.99 2.67 1.69
C PRO A 137 19.65 2.91 3.06
N LEU A 138 19.28 4.02 3.72
CA LEU A 138 19.76 4.35 5.06
C LEU A 138 19.23 3.35 6.10
N TYR A 139 17.95 3.03 6.07
CA TYR A 139 17.35 2.10 7.01
C TYR A 139 17.95 0.71 6.92
N PHE A 140 18.20 0.19 5.72
CA PHE A 140 18.87 -1.08 5.53
C PHE A 140 20.32 -1.04 6.01
N ARG A 141 21.04 0.06 5.79
CA ARG A 141 22.42 0.22 6.28
C ARG A 141 22.49 0.23 7.81
N LEU A 142 21.46 0.73 8.48
CA LEU A 142 21.33 0.73 9.93
C LEU A 142 20.84 -0.64 10.48
N GLY A 143 20.63 -1.65 9.65
CA GLY A 143 20.13 -2.96 10.05
C GLY A 143 18.65 -2.96 10.43
N CYS A 144 17.90 -1.96 9.99
CA CYS A 144 16.46 -1.89 10.23
C CYS A 144 15.68 -2.89 9.35
N ILE A 145 14.51 -3.27 9.82
CA ILE A 145 13.48 -4.00 9.06
C ILE A 145 12.34 -3.01 8.80
N PRO A 146 12.29 -2.35 7.63
CA PRO A 146 11.19 -1.46 7.28
C PRO A 146 9.88 -2.23 7.16
N ILE A 147 8.81 -1.65 7.70
CA ILE A 147 7.47 -2.26 7.74
C ILE A 147 6.45 -1.21 7.32
N MET A 148 5.61 -1.53 6.35
CA MET A 148 4.61 -0.61 5.82
C MET A 148 3.26 -1.28 5.57
N THR A 149 2.30 -0.49 5.16
CA THR A 149 1.05 -1.02 4.64
C THR A 149 1.28 -1.63 3.26
N GLY A 150 0.56 -2.68 2.93
CA GLY A 150 0.55 -3.22 1.56
C GLY A 150 -0.33 -2.42 0.59
N MET A 151 -0.78 -1.22 0.96
CA MET A 151 -1.58 -0.38 0.06
C MET A 151 -0.73 0.15 -1.10
N PRO A 152 -1.34 0.39 -2.28
CA PRO A 152 -0.63 0.94 -3.42
C PRO A 152 0.14 2.21 -3.06
N PRO A 153 1.43 2.32 -3.46
CA PRO A 153 2.25 3.49 -3.16
C PRO A 153 1.90 4.70 -4.04
N PHE A 154 2.35 5.89 -3.62
CA PHE A 154 2.34 7.12 -4.42
C PHE A 154 0.98 7.55 -4.98
N GLY A 155 -0.10 7.29 -4.24
CA GLY A 155 -1.44 7.71 -4.68
C GLY A 155 -1.89 7.04 -5.97
N TYR A 156 -1.42 5.83 -6.24
CA TYR A 156 -1.87 5.05 -7.37
C TYR A 156 -3.39 5.00 -7.43
N TRP A 157 -3.97 5.55 -8.50
CA TRP A 157 -5.40 5.65 -8.69
C TRP A 157 -5.95 4.34 -9.24
N GLU A 158 -6.61 3.59 -8.41
CA GLU A 158 -7.43 2.48 -8.87
C GLU A 158 -8.63 3.04 -9.65
N LYS A 159 -8.94 2.42 -10.79
CA LYS A 159 -10.16 2.79 -11.52
C LYS A 159 -11.36 2.63 -10.59
N PRO A 160 -12.30 3.59 -10.58
CA PRO A 160 -13.53 3.45 -9.83
C PRO A 160 -14.20 2.11 -10.20
N THR A 161 -14.53 1.32 -9.20
CA THR A 161 -15.19 0.05 -9.44
C THR A 161 -16.61 0.31 -9.91
N LYS A 162 -17.03 -0.38 -10.96
CA LYS A 162 -18.43 -0.35 -11.40
C LYS A 162 -19.31 -0.90 -10.27
N GLY A 163 -20.34 -0.13 -9.87
CA GLY A 163 -21.32 -0.56 -8.89
C GLY A 163 -20.93 -0.43 -7.42
N GLY A 164 -20.00 0.48 -7.07
CA GLY A 164 -19.67 0.80 -5.68
C GLY A 164 -18.94 -0.31 -4.92
N ARG A 165 -18.39 -1.30 -5.62
CA ARG A 165 -17.60 -2.38 -5.00
C ARG A 165 -16.18 -1.89 -4.71
N ILE A 166 -15.68 -2.28 -3.55
CA ILE A 166 -14.27 -2.05 -3.21
C ILE A 166 -13.42 -3.02 -4.02
N PRO A 167 -12.32 -2.58 -4.65
CA PRO A 167 -11.40 -3.46 -5.35
C PRO A 167 -10.92 -4.59 -4.45
N GLU A 168 -11.00 -5.82 -4.94
CA GLU A 168 -10.44 -6.97 -4.25
C GLU A 168 -8.90 -6.92 -4.32
N ASN A 169 -8.27 -7.52 -3.32
CA ASN A 169 -6.80 -7.70 -3.30
C ASN A 169 -5.96 -6.41 -3.41
N ARG A 170 -6.46 -5.27 -2.95
CA ARG A 170 -5.72 -3.98 -2.99
C ARG A 170 -4.33 -4.07 -2.39
N THR A 171 -4.18 -4.77 -1.26
CA THR A 171 -2.87 -4.95 -0.63
C THR A 171 -1.97 -5.93 -1.37
N ASP A 172 -2.50 -6.82 -2.21
CA ASP A 172 -1.69 -7.66 -3.09
C ASP A 172 -1.13 -6.83 -4.25
N ALA A 173 -2.01 -6.05 -4.90
CA ALA A 173 -1.61 -5.12 -5.96
C ALA A 173 -0.61 -4.08 -5.45
N GLY A 174 -0.82 -3.52 -4.26
CA GLY A 174 0.09 -2.55 -3.67
C GLY A 174 1.47 -3.11 -3.34
N VAL A 175 1.55 -4.34 -2.85
CA VAL A 175 2.84 -5.01 -2.60
C VAL A 175 3.57 -5.30 -3.91
N PHE A 176 2.85 -5.74 -4.94
CA PHE A 176 3.41 -5.94 -6.27
C PHE A 176 4.01 -4.64 -6.82
N LEU A 177 3.25 -3.55 -6.81
CA LEU A 177 3.72 -2.23 -7.25
C LEU A 177 4.88 -1.67 -6.41
N THR A 178 5.01 -2.10 -5.16
CA THR A 178 6.14 -1.72 -4.31
C THR A 178 7.41 -2.50 -4.68
N ALA A 179 7.25 -3.68 -5.26
CA ALA A 179 8.35 -4.54 -5.66
C ALA A 179 8.89 -4.23 -7.07
N GLU A 180 8.05 -3.68 -7.94
CA GLU A 180 8.41 -3.15 -9.28
C GLU A 180 9.17 -1.84 -9.20
#